data_3992ac94ef383b875aefa07fcc5aaadf
#
_entry.id   3992ac94ef383b875aefa07fcc5aaadf
#
_cell.length_a   1.000
_cell.length_b   1.000
_cell.length_c   1.000
_cell.angle_alpha   90.00
_cell.angle_beta   90.00
_cell.angle_gamma   90.00
#
_symmetry.space_group_name_H-M   'P 1'
#
loop_
_entity.id
_entity.type
_entity.pdbx_description
1 polymer ?
#
loop_
_entity_poly.entity_id
_entity_poly.type
_entity_poly.pdbx_seq_one_letter_code
_entity_poly.pdbx_strand_id
1 'polypeptide(L)'
;MPKYLIEREIPGAGNLSAAELQAISQKSSQILTAMGPQIQWVNSYVTDDKVYCIYIAPNADAVREHARQGGFPANRISQIKTMIDPSTAE
;
A
#
# COMPACT_ATOMS: atom_id res chain seq x y z
N MET A 1 9.60 -10.18 -8.38
CA MET A 1 9.50 -9.88 -6.95
C MET A 1 8.08 -10.13 -6.47
N PRO A 2 7.89 -10.57 -5.24
CA PRO A 2 6.55 -10.81 -4.73
C PRO A 2 5.73 -9.53 -4.56
N LYS A 3 4.41 -9.71 -4.52
CA LYS A 3 3.46 -8.64 -4.18
C LYS A 3 3.00 -8.80 -2.75
N TYR A 4 2.73 -7.67 -2.11
CA TYR A 4 2.27 -7.62 -0.72
C TYR A 4 1.00 -6.81 -0.61
N LEU A 5 0.07 -7.29 0.23
CA LEU A 5 -1.12 -6.56 0.63
C LEU A 5 -0.88 -6.01 2.04
N ILE A 6 -1.05 -4.71 2.20
CA ILE A 6 -0.89 -4.03 3.48
C ILE A 6 -2.24 -3.52 3.93
N GLU A 7 -2.64 -3.92 5.13
CA GLU A 7 -3.83 -3.38 5.78
C GLU A 7 -3.41 -2.29 6.74
N ARG A 8 -4.02 -1.11 6.59
CA ARG A 8 -3.76 0.06 7.43
C ARG A 8 -5.06 0.46 8.10
N GLU A 9 -5.09 0.46 9.41
CA GLU A 9 -6.23 0.97 10.18
C GLU A 9 -6.10 2.48 10.29
N ILE A 10 -6.98 3.19 9.60
CA ILE A 10 -7.02 4.65 9.57
C ILE A 10 -8.47 5.06 9.80
N PRO A 11 -8.88 5.26 11.06
CA PRO A 11 -10.26 5.66 11.36
C PRO A 11 -10.65 6.92 10.58
N GLY A 12 -11.80 6.86 9.92
CA GLY A 12 -12.30 7.97 9.11
C GLY A 12 -11.65 8.12 7.75
N ALA A 13 -10.86 7.14 7.29
CA ALA A 13 -10.18 7.22 5.99
C ALA A 13 -11.12 7.54 4.83
N GLY A 14 -12.34 6.98 4.87
CA GLY A 14 -13.34 7.21 3.83
C GLY A 14 -13.84 8.65 3.74
N ASN A 15 -13.58 9.47 4.76
CA ASN A 15 -13.95 10.88 4.81
C ASN A 15 -12.83 11.82 4.41
N LEU A 16 -11.65 11.30 4.06
CA LEU A 16 -10.55 12.12 3.59
C LEU A 16 -10.91 12.78 2.25
N SER A 17 -10.58 14.06 2.12
CA SER A 17 -10.81 14.80 0.89
C SER A 17 -9.86 14.36 -0.22
N ALA A 18 -10.20 14.68 -1.48
CA ALA A 18 -9.33 14.42 -2.61
C ALA A 18 -7.95 15.09 -2.42
N ALA A 19 -7.92 16.30 -1.86
CA ALA A 19 -6.67 17.00 -1.60
C ALA A 19 -5.82 16.30 -0.54
N GLU A 20 -6.46 15.79 0.52
CA GLU A 20 -5.76 15.02 1.56
C GLU A 20 -5.22 13.70 1.02
N LEU A 21 -5.99 12.99 0.20
CA LEU A 21 -5.55 11.76 -0.45
C LEU A 21 -4.39 12.02 -1.42
N GLN A 22 -4.43 13.14 -2.14
CA GLN A 22 -3.34 13.55 -3.02
C GLN A 22 -2.06 13.81 -2.23
N ALA A 23 -2.14 14.52 -1.11
CA ALA A 23 -0.98 14.82 -0.27
C ALA A 23 -0.34 13.55 0.28
N ILE A 24 -1.16 12.59 0.75
CA ILE A 24 -0.68 11.30 1.24
C ILE A 24 0.02 10.54 0.11
N SER A 25 -0.57 10.52 -1.08
CA SER A 25 -0.02 9.83 -2.24
C SER A 25 1.31 10.44 -2.69
N GLN A 26 1.42 11.77 -2.67
CA GLN A 26 2.66 12.48 -2.99
C GLN A 26 3.76 12.14 -1.99
N LYS A 27 3.44 12.13 -0.70
CA LYS A 27 4.38 11.75 0.35
C LYS A 27 4.88 10.32 0.17
N SER A 28 3.98 9.39 -0.08
CA SER A 28 4.32 8.00 -0.33
C SER A 28 5.25 7.86 -1.55
N SER A 29 4.92 8.53 -2.65
CA SER A 29 5.71 8.48 -3.88
C SER A 29 7.11 9.07 -3.69
N GLN A 30 7.25 10.14 -2.92
CA GLN A 30 8.56 10.73 -2.61
C GLN A 30 9.45 9.76 -1.84
N ILE A 31 8.89 9.06 -0.86
CA ILE A 31 9.61 8.05 -0.07
C ILE A 31 10.02 6.88 -0.97
N LEU A 32 9.13 6.41 -1.83
CA LEU A 32 9.42 5.31 -2.75
C LEU A 32 10.54 5.67 -3.71
N THR A 33 10.55 6.89 -4.23
CA THR A 33 11.63 7.38 -5.09
C THR A 33 12.97 7.37 -4.36
N ALA A 34 12.99 7.79 -3.09
CA ALA A 34 14.21 7.80 -2.27
C ALA A 34 14.67 6.38 -1.92
N MET A 35 13.76 5.43 -1.74
CA MET A 35 14.09 4.03 -1.44
C MET A 35 14.62 3.27 -2.65
N GLY A 36 14.36 3.76 -3.86
CA GLY A 36 14.84 3.17 -5.10
C GLY A 36 13.83 2.25 -5.78
N PRO A 37 14.22 1.63 -6.91
CA PRO A 37 13.27 0.93 -7.80
C PRO A 37 12.83 -0.44 -7.28
N GLN A 38 13.39 -0.93 -6.19
CA GLN A 38 13.07 -2.27 -5.66
C GLN A 38 11.68 -2.34 -5.04
N ILE A 39 11.12 -1.21 -4.62
CA ILE A 39 9.77 -1.16 -4.07
C ILE A 39 8.89 -0.31 -4.98
N GLN A 40 7.75 -0.87 -5.37
CA GLN A 40 6.81 -0.21 -6.28
C GLN A 40 5.41 -0.26 -5.70
N TRP A 41 4.75 0.89 -5.71
CA TRP A 41 3.36 1.00 -5.31
C TRP A 41 2.47 0.71 -6.51
N VAL A 42 1.60 -0.28 -6.41
CA VAL A 42 0.69 -0.66 -7.48
C VAL A 42 -0.58 0.19 -7.40
N ASN A 43 -1.30 0.06 -6.30
CA ASN A 43 -2.50 0.85 -6.03
C ASN A 43 -2.92 0.70 -4.57
N SER A 44 -3.93 1.48 -4.17
CA SER A 44 -4.52 1.39 -2.85
C SER A 44 -6.04 1.54 -2.96
N TYR A 45 -6.74 0.91 -2.03
CA TYR A 45 -8.20 1.00 -1.90
C TYR A 45 -8.52 1.63 -0.55
N VAL A 46 -9.36 2.66 -0.57
CA VAL A 46 -9.77 3.38 0.63
C VAL A 46 -11.19 2.94 0.99
N THR A 47 -11.37 2.45 2.21
CA THR A 47 -12.69 2.11 2.76
C THR A 47 -13.03 3.11 3.86
N ASP A 48 -14.13 2.90 4.59
CA ASP A 48 -14.54 3.85 5.62
C ASP A 48 -13.47 4.07 6.70
N ASP A 49 -12.80 3.00 7.14
CA ASP A 49 -11.88 3.06 8.27
C ASP A 49 -10.54 2.37 8.01
N LYS A 50 -10.29 1.93 6.78
CA LYS A 50 -9.05 1.24 6.42
C LYS A 50 -8.56 1.66 5.04
N VAL A 51 -7.27 1.49 4.83
CA VAL A 51 -6.67 1.59 3.50
C VAL A 51 -5.92 0.29 3.22
N TYR A 52 -6.14 -0.28 2.06
CA TYR A 52 -5.49 -1.51 1.60
C TYR A 52 -4.56 -1.15 0.46
N CYS A 53 -3.27 -1.40 0.62
CA CYS A 53 -2.26 -1.04 -0.36
C CYS A 53 -1.60 -2.27 -0.95
N ILE A 54 -1.31 -2.24 -2.24
CA ILE A 54 -0.57 -3.31 -2.92
C ILE A 54 0.77 -2.76 -3.39
N TYR A 55 1.84 -3.46 -2.99
CA TYR A 55 3.22 -3.13 -3.35
C TYR A 55 3.92 -4.34 -3.96
N ILE A 56 4.87 -4.08 -4.84
CA ILE A 56 5.86 -5.05 -5.30
C ILE A 56 7.16 -4.71 -4.57
N ALA A 57 7.73 -5.70 -3.87
CA ALA A 57 8.94 -5.50 -3.08
C ALA A 57 9.70 -6.81 -2.93
N PRO A 58 11.02 -6.77 -2.65
CA PRO A 58 11.79 -8.00 -2.50
C PRO A 58 11.40 -8.82 -1.26
N ASN A 59 10.93 -8.16 -0.21
CA ASN A 59 10.51 -8.80 1.04
C ASN A 59 9.58 -7.89 1.84
N ALA A 60 8.98 -8.42 2.88
CA ALA A 60 8.07 -7.67 3.74
C ALA A 60 8.79 -6.55 4.51
N ASP A 61 10.09 -6.70 4.81
CA ASP A 61 10.84 -5.70 5.55
C ASP A 61 10.97 -4.40 4.75
N ALA A 62 11.10 -4.48 3.42
CA ALA A 62 11.10 -3.29 2.57
C ALA A 62 9.79 -2.52 2.68
N VAL A 63 8.66 -3.24 2.76
CA VAL A 63 7.34 -2.63 2.94
C VAL A 63 7.22 -1.97 4.31
N ARG A 64 7.70 -2.64 5.36
CA ARG A 64 7.72 -2.08 6.72
C ARG A 64 8.57 -0.81 6.79
N GLU A 65 9.71 -0.79 6.12
CA GLU A 65 10.59 0.37 6.09
C GLU A 65 9.93 1.57 5.40
N HIS A 66 9.23 1.33 4.30
CA HIS A 66 8.45 2.38 3.64
C HIS A 66 7.39 2.96 4.59
N ALA A 67 6.66 2.10 5.28
CA ALA A 67 5.64 2.53 6.24
C ALA A 67 6.26 3.34 7.38
N ARG A 68 7.42 2.91 7.90
CA ARG A 68 8.15 3.59 8.97
C ARG A 68 8.58 4.99 8.53
N GLN A 69 9.16 5.12 7.36
CA GLN A 69 9.64 6.41 6.85
C GLN A 69 8.48 7.39 6.61
N GLY A 70 7.35 6.88 6.17
CA GLY A 70 6.16 7.69 5.92
C GLY A 70 5.31 7.98 7.16
N GLY A 71 5.56 7.27 8.26
CA GLY A 71 4.69 7.32 9.42
C GLY A 71 3.31 6.72 9.15
N PHE A 72 3.22 5.82 8.17
CA PHE A 72 1.97 5.14 7.83
C PHE A 72 1.77 3.93 8.73
N PRO A 73 0.55 3.65 9.21
CA PRO A 73 0.29 2.41 9.91
C PRO A 73 0.43 1.22 8.95
N ALA A 74 0.91 0.10 9.47
CA ALA A 74 1.01 -1.16 8.73
C ALA A 74 0.58 -2.27 9.67
N ASN A 75 -0.72 -2.37 9.89
CA ASN A 75 -1.29 -3.27 10.90
C ASN A 75 -1.12 -4.73 10.49
N ARG A 76 -1.18 -5.02 9.19
CA ARG A 76 -0.96 -6.36 8.69
C ARG A 76 -0.33 -6.29 7.29
N ILE A 77 0.70 -7.10 7.08
CA ILE A 77 1.38 -7.26 5.80
C ILE A 77 1.29 -8.73 5.41
N SER A 78 0.71 -9.02 4.25
CA SER A 78 0.53 -10.38 3.77
C SER A 78 1.11 -10.50 2.35
N GLN A 79 1.88 -11.56 2.10
CA GLN A 79 2.34 -11.83 0.75
C GLN A 79 1.18 -12.37 -0.08
N ILE A 80 0.97 -11.76 -1.24
CA ILE A 80 -0.04 -12.22 -2.19
C ILE A 80 0.51 -13.45 -2.92
N LYS A 81 -0.20 -14.57 -2.83
CA LYS A 81 0.22 -15.80 -3.49
C LYS A 81 -0.29 -15.90 -4.91
N THR A 82 -1.53 -15.47 -5.13
CA THR A 82 -2.15 -15.49 -6.46
C THR A 82 -3.34 -14.54 -6.47
N MET A 83 -3.76 -14.16 -7.64
CA MET A 83 -4.95 -13.36 -7.87
C MET A 83 -5.89 -14.16 -8.76
N ILE A 84 -7.16 -14.15 -8.42
CA ILE A 84 -8.20 -14.77 -9.23
C ILE A 84 -9.20 -13.70 -9.65
N ASP A 85 -9.83 -13.91 -10.80
CA ASP A 85 -10.85 -13.03 -11.34
C ASP A 85 -11.83 -13.86 -12.20
N PRO A 86 -12.84 -13.25 -12.83
CA PRO A 86 -13.80 -14.02 -13.64
C PRO A 86 -13.16 -14.87 -14.72
N SER A 87 -12.02 -14.45 -15.28
CA SER A 87 -11.33 -15.22 -16.30
C SER A 87 -10.76 -16.53 -15.76
N THR A 88 -10.51 -16.60 -14.46
CA THR A 88 -10.03 -17.82 -13.81
C THR A 88 -11.04 -18.95 -13.89
N ALA A 89 -12.31 -18.63 -14.05
CA ALA A 89 -13.41 -19.61 -14.15
C ALA A 89 -13.54 -20.21 -15.56
N GLU A 90 -12.80 -19.69 -16.53
CA GLU A 90 -12.91 -20.13 -17.94
C GLU A 90 -12.08 -21.38 -18.24
#